data_95c3b8e3ed45e8bef2b589a9bb6e689b
#
_entry.id   95c3b8e3ed45e8bef2b589a9bb6e689b
#
_cell.length_a   1.000
_cell.length_b   1.000
_cell.length_c   1.000
_cell.angle_alpha   90.00
_cell.angle_beta   90.00
_cell.angle_gamma   90.00
#
_symmetry.space_group_name_H-M   'P 1'
#
loop_
_entity.id
_entity.type
_entity.pdbx_description
1 polymer ?
#
loop_
_entity_poly.entity_id
_entity_poly.type
_entity_poly.pdbx_seq_one_letter_code
_entity_poly.pdbx_strand_id
1 'polypeptide(L)'
;GFIALGLRIPGHGTVPAGLVNMAWETWLAATRLAVREARAQAPGPLPLHLVGFSNGGALAVKYALDALEDKTGTLARPDRLVLISPMIGVTRFARFAGLKAVPALLPAFANAAWLGIMPEFNPFKYNSFPVNGARQSYRLTHAIQQQVRQLATSGELAAFPPALTFQSVMDYTVSTRSIIAD
;
A
#
# COMPACT_ATOMS: atom_id res chain seq x y z
N GLY A 1 12.40 -25.05 1.31
CA GLY A 1 11.58 -24.38 0.30
C GLY A 1 10.77 -23.24 0.91
N PHE A 2 10.06 -22.49 0.09
CA PHE A 2 9.17 -21.41 0.49
C PHE A 2 7.75 -21.73 0.04
N ILE A 3 6.76 -21.33 0.85
CA ILE A 3 5.38 -21.19 0.40
C ILE A 3 5.21 -19.72 0.04
N ALA A 4 4.86 -19.42 -1.21
CA ALA A 4 4.66 -18.07 -1.69
C ALA A 4 3.21 -17.86 -2.11
N LEU A 5 2.57 -16.81 -1.58
CA LEU A 5 1.24 -16.39 -1.96
C LEU A 5 1.31 -15.01 -2.60
N GLY A 6 0.96 -14.93 -3.88
CA GLY A 6 0.88 -13.67 -4.62
C GLY A 6 -0.52 -13.08 -4.54
N LEU A 7 -0.66 -11.93 -3.87
CA LEU A 7 -1.93 -11.23 -3.75
C LEU A 7 -2.19 -10.35 -4.97
N ARG A 8 -3.31 -10.56 -5.65
CA ARG A 8 -3.88 -9.57 -6.57
C ARG A 8 -4.72 -8.58 -5.78
N ILE A 9 -4.22 -7.36 -5.65
CA ILE A 9 -4.90 -6.29 -4.91
C ILE A 9 -6.21 -5.91 -5.62
N PRO A 10 -7.34 -5.73 -4.91
CA PRO A 10 -8.61 -5.33 -5.51
C PRO A 10 -8.50 -4.09 -6.40
N GLY A 11 -9.18 -4.10 -7.54
CA GLY A 11 -9.11 -3.04 -8.56
C GLY A 11 -7.90 -3.12 -9.48
N HIS A 12 -6.94 -4.03 -9.23
CA HIS A 12 -5.77 -4.26 -10.08
C HIS A 12 -5.92 -5.51 -10.95
N GLY A 13 -5.17 -5.58 -12.05
CA GLY A 13 -5.13 -6.75 -12.93
C GLY A 13 -6.41 -6.98 -13.75
N THR A 14 -7.24 -5.95 -13.94
CA THR A 14 -8.44 -5.98 -14.78
C THR A 14 -8.46 -4.77 -15.71
N VAL A 15 -9.13 -3.69 -15.29
CA VAL A 15 -9.18 -2.42 -16.02
C VAL A 15 -8.87 -1.26 -15.09
N PRO A 16 -8.23 -0.16 -15.55
CA PRO A 16 -7.90 0.99 -14.71
C PRO A 16 -9.10 1.60 -13.99
N ALA A 17 -10.29 1.53 -14.60
CA ALA A 17 -11.54 2.00 -14.01
C ALA A 17 -11.90 1.30 -12.68
N GLY A 18 -11.38 0.10 -12.43
CA GLY A 18 -11.53 -0.60 -11.14
C GLY A 18 -10.99 0.18 -9.94
N LEU A 19 -10.10 1.16 -10.16
CA LEU A 19 -9.54 2.01 -9.10
C LEU A 19 -10.34 3.29 -8.84
N VAL A 20 -11.31 3.63 -9.70
CA VAL A 20 -12.08 4.90 -9.58
C VAL A 20 -12.88 4.95 -8.27
N ASN A 21 -13.45 3.85 -7.84
CA ASN A 21 -14.28 3.76 -6.62
C ASN A 21 -13.65 2.91 -5.51
N MET A 22 -12.35 2.59 -5.63
CA MET A 22 -11.66 1.75 -4.65
C MET A 22 -11.28 2.55 -3.40
N ALA A 23 -11.37 1.92 -2.22
CA ALA A 23 -10.87 2.44 -0.96
C ALA A 23 -9.60 1.68 -0.53
N TRP A 24 -8.63 2.35 0.09
CA TRP A 24 -7.40 1.73 0.56
C TRP A 24 -7.65 0.70 1.66
N GLU A 25 -8.71 0.87 2.44
CA GLU A 25 -9.15 -0.08 3.46
C GLU A 25 -9.50 -1.45 2.86
N THR A 26 -10.05 -1.46 1.63
CA THR A 26 -10.32 -2.69 0.87
C THR A 26 -9.02 -3.41 0.49
N TRP A 27 -7.98 -2.65 0.12
CA TRP A 27 -6.66 -3.21 -0.17
C TRP A 27 -6.04 -3.84 1.09
N LEU A 28 -6.16 -3.16 2.22
CA LEU A 28 -5.66 -3.67 3.50
C LEU A 28 -6.44 -4.91 3.95
N ALA A 29 -7.75 -4.94 3.77
CA ALA A 29 -8.58 -6.11 4.07
C ALA A 29 -8.16 -7.33 3.23
N ALA A 30 -7.87 -7.14 1.94
CA ALA A 30 -7.33 -8.18 1.08
C ALA A 30 -5.94 -8.65 1.54
N THR A 31 -5.08 -7.74 2.01
CA THR A 31 -3.77 -8.08 2.58
C THR A 31 -3.91 -8.95 3.83
N ARG A 32 -4.82 -8.59 4.73
CA ARG A 32 -5.13 -9.39 5.94
C ARG A 32 -5.64 -10.79 5.58
N LEU A 33 -6.52 -10.88 4.58
CA LEU A 33 -7.01 -12.17 4.07
C LEU A 33 -5.87 -13.01 3.51
N ALA A 34 -4.98 -12.42 2.70
CA ALA A 34 -3.85 -13.13 2.11
C ALA A 34 -2.88 -13.67 3.17
N VAL A 35 -2.59 -12.90 4.22
CA VAL A 35 -1.74 -13.37 5.32
C VAL A 35 -2.41 -14.51 6.08
N ARG A 36 -3.72 -14.40 6.36
CA ARG A 36 -4.48 -15.47 7.00
C ARG A 36 -4.45 -16.76 6.18
N GLU A 37 -4.63 -16.65 4.87
CA GLU A 37 -4.56 -17.78 3.95
C GLU A 37 -3.17 -18.40 3.89
N ALA A 38 -2.12 -17.59 3.80
CA ALA A 38 -0.73 -18.08 3.82
C ALA A 38 -0.42 -18.84 5.11
N ARG A 39 -0.92 -18.38 6.26
CA ARG A 39 -0.79 -19.07 7.54
C ARG A 39 -1.58 -20.38 7.59
N ALA A 40 -2.79 -20.40 7.02
CA ALA A 40 -3.61 -21.62 6.97
C ALA A 40 -2.97 -22.72 6.10
N GLN A 41 -2.24 -22.34 5.04
CA GLN A 41 -1.53 -23.28 4.17
C GLN A 41 -0.16 -23.70 4.72
N ALA A 42 0.35 -23.05 5.77
CA ALA A 42 1.64 -23.38 6.34
C ALA A 42 1.57 -24.69 7.13
N PRO A 43 2.50 -25.65 6.92
CA PRO A 43 2.49 -26.94 7.61
C PRO A 43 2.94 -26.84 9.09
N GLY A 44 3.03 -25.65 9.64
CA GLY A 44 3.47 -25.40 11.01
C GLY A 44 3.89 -23.94 11.23
N PRO A 45 4.55 -23.62 12.33
CA PRO A 45 4.99 -22.28 12.69
C PRO A 45 6.19 -21.82 11.84
N LEU A 46 5.97 -21.58 10.56
CA LEU A 46 6.98 -21.04 9.65
C LEU A 46 7.11 -19.52 9.80
N PRO A 47 8.33 -18.96 9.59
CA PRO A 47 8.50 -17.51 9.52
C PRO A 47 7.63 -16.88 8.44
N LEU A 48 7.01 -15.74 8.76
CA LEU A 48 6.19 -14.95 7.84
C LEU A 48 6.99 -13.77 7.31
N HIS A 49 7.21 -13.74 6.01
CA HIS A 49 7.83 -12.61 5.35
C HIS A 49 6.83 -11.90 4.44
N LEU A 50 6.74 -10.57 4.53
CA LEU A 50 5.95 -9.78 3.60
C LEU A 50 6.90 -9.10 2.61
N VAL A 51 6.62 -9.29 1.32
CA VAL A 51 7.34 -8.63 0.23
C VAL A 51 6.39 -7.68 -0.46
N GLY A 52 6.71 -6.39 -0.48
CA GLY A 52 5.83 -5.37 -1.05
C GLY A 52 6.54 -4.43 -2.01
N PHE A 53 5.94 -4.23 -3.20
CA PHE A 53 6.40 -3.26 -4.18
C PHE A 53 5.47 -2.06 -4.22
N SER A 54 6.01 -0.83 -4.22
CA SER A 54 5.27 0.43 -4.33
C SER A 54 4.10 0.50 -3.33
N ASN A 55 2.85 0.59 -3.76
CA ASN A 55 1.65 0.57 -2.91
C ASN A 55 1.55 -0.72 -2.07
N GLY A 56 2.01 -1.86 -2.61
CA GLY A 56 2.11 -3.12 -1.86
C GLY A 56 3.10 -3.04 -0.69
N GLY A 57 4.17 -2.25 -0.83
CA GLY A 57 5.09 -1.95 0.27
C GLY A 57 4.41 -1.15 1.38
N ALA A 58 3.61 -0.14 1.04
CA ALA A 58 2.82 0.61 1.99
C ALA A 58 1.81 -0.28 2.74
N LEU A 59 1.13 -1.21 2.02
CA LEU A 59 0.21 -2.17 2.63
C LEU A 59 0.92 -3.15 3.57
N ALA A 60 2.13 -3.62 3.21
CA ALA A 60 2.93 -4.48 4.07
C ALA A 60 3.33 -3.78 5.37
N VAL A 61 3.76 -2.51 5.29
CA VAL A 61 4.08 -1.68 6.47
C VAL A 61 2.82 -1.46 7.32
N LYS A 62 1.70 -1.04 6.71
CA LYS A 62 0.45 -0.81 7.43
C LYS A 62 -0.04 -2.08 8.13
N TYR A 63 0.03 -3.25 7.46
CA TYR A 63 -0.31 -4.52 8.08
C TYR A 63 0.59 -4.84 9.28
N ALA A 64 1.90 -4.64 9.16
CA ALA A 64 2.84 -4.90 10.24
C ALA A 64 2.60 -4.01 11.46
N LEU A 65 2.28 -2.72 11.25
CA LEU A 65 1.90 -1.78 12.31
C LEU A 65 0.59 -2.21 12.99
N ASP A 66 -0.43 -2.62 12.21
CA ASP A 66 -1.69 -3.12 12.77
C ASP A 66 -1.48 -4.40 13.60
N ALA A 67 -0.64 -5.31 13.12
CA ALA A 67 -0.32 -6.54 13.83
C ALA A 67 0.51 -6.29 15.11
N LEU A 68 1.25 -5.18 15.15
CA LEU A 68 1.97 -4.76 16.35
C LEU A 68 1.01 -4.25 17.44
N GLU A 69 -0.02 -3.49 17.05
CA GLU A 69 -1.05 -2.99 17.96
C GLU A 69 -2.14 -4.03 18.30
N ASP A 70 -2.23 -5.11 17.54
CA ASP A 70 -3.25 -6.15 17.76
C ASP A 70 -2.98 -6.95 19.04
N LYS A 71 -3.68 -6.57 20.10
CA LYS A 71 -3.63 -7.26 21.41
C LYS A 71 -4.49 -8.52 21.44
N THR A 72 -5.31 -8.74 20.42
CA THR A 72 -6.20 -9.93 20.34
C THR A 72 -5.51 -11.13 19.73
N GLY A 73 -4.35 -10.93 19.05
CA GLY A 73 -3.60 -11.98 18.38
C GLY A 73 -4.28 -12.51 17.11
N THR A 74 -5.23 -11.76 16.54
CA THR A 74 -5.92 -12.15 15.30
C THR A 74 -5.08 -11.89 14.05
N LEU A 75 -4.13 -10.95 14.13
CA LEU A 75 -3.21 -10.63 13.05
C LEU A 75 -1.85 -11.31 13.29
N ALA A 76 -1.46 -12.21 12.40
CA ALA A 76 -0.14 -12.83 12.48
C ALA A 76 0.95 -11.77 12.28
N ARG A 77 1.86 -11.64 13.25
CA ARG A 77 3.00 -10.72 13.15
C ARG A 77 3.98 -11.21 12.09
N PRO A 78 4.39 -10.35 11.13
CA PRO A 78 5.46 -10.72 10.21
C PRO A 78 6.80 -10.71 10.94
N ASP A 79 7.68 -11.65 10.56
CA ASP A 79 9.03 -11.75 11.10
C ASP A 79 9.97 -10.79 10.37
N ARG A 80 9.72 -10.48 9.10
CA ARG A 80 10.53 -9.56 8.27
C ARG A 80 9.71 -8.94 7.17
N LEU A 81 10.15 -7.76 6.73
CA LEU A 81 9.62 -7.07 5.55
C LEU A 81 10.71 -6.95 4.48
N VAL A 82 10.33 -7.10 3.22
CA VAL A 82 11.15 -6.71 2.06
C VAL A 82 10.35 -5.70 1.25
N LEU A 83 10.86 -4.48 1.19
CA LEU A 83 10.17 -3.34 0.61
C LEU A 83 10.92 -2.86 -0.64
N ILE A 84 10.22 -2.79 -1.77
CA ILE A 84 10.81 -2.36 -3.04
C ILE A 84 10.10 -1.08 -3.47
N SER A 85 10.81 0.04 -3.48
CA SER A 85 10.26 1.39 -3.73
C SER A 85 8.94 1.63 -2.99
N PRO A 86 8.87 1.40 -1.67
CA PRO A 86 7.61 1.42 -0.93
C PRO A 86 7.00 2.82 -0.91
N MET A 87 5.70 2.91 -1.16
CA MET A 87 4.98 4.18 -1.20
C MET A 87 4.57 4.64 0.23
N ILE A 88 5.55 4.87 1.09
CA ILE A 88 5.36 5.33 2.49
C ILE A 88 5.54 6.85 2.65
N GLY A 89 6.10 7.53 1.65
CA GLY A 89 6.25 8.99 1.58
C GLY A 89 5.74 9.53 0.25
N VAL A 90 4.49 9.99 0.19
CA VAL A 90 3.90 10.60 -1.01
C VAL A 90 4.03 12.11 -0.96
N THR A 91 4.42 12.74 -2.07
CA THR A 91 4.56 14.18 -2.16
C THR A 91 3.24 14.90 -1.85
N ARG A 92 3.33 16.12 -1.28
CA ARG A 92 2.17 16.95 -0.94
C ARG A 92 1.20 17.18 -2.11
N PHE A 93 1.65 17.02 -3.35
CA PHE A 93 0.83 17.16 -4.54
C PHE A 93 -0.34 16.15 -4.60
N ALA A 94 -0.15 14.93 -4.13
CA ALA A 94 -1.21 13.91 -4.08
C ALA A 94 -2.36 14.27 -3.13
N ARG A 95 -2.13 15.15 -2.14
CA ARG A 95 -3.16 15.65 -1.22
C ARG A 95 -4.31 16.37 -1.94
N PHE A 96 -4.00 17.13 -2.99
CA PHE A 96 -4.97 17.94 -3.72
C PHE A 96 -5.57 17.23 -4.94
N ALA A 97 -5.12 16.01 -5.24
CA ALA A 97 -5.63 15.24 -6.37
C ALA A 97 -7.16 15.04 -6.28
N GLY A 98 -7.69 14.81 -5.08
CA GLY A 98 -9.12 14.62 -4.86
C GLY A 98 -10.01 15.82 -5.20
N LEU A 99 -9.52 17.06 -5.05
CA LEU A 99 -10.30 18.26 -5.40
C LEU A 99 -10.51 18.39 -6.91
N LYS A 100 -9.56 17.92 -7.71
CA LYS A 100 -9.68 17.96 -9.19
C LYS A 100 -10.73 16.99 -9.73
N ALA A 101 -11.13 15.99 -8.95
CA ALA A 101 -12.12 14.98 -9.36
C ALA A 101 -13.57 15.39 -9.05
N VAL A 102 -13.82 16.46 -8.27
CA VAL A 102 -15.18 16.91 -7.94
C VAL A 102 -16.04 17.19 -9.18
N PRO A 103 -15.54 17.84 -10.26
CA PRO A 103 -16.32 18.03 -11.48
C PRO A 103 -16.72 16.71 -12.17
N ALA A 104 -15.99 15.62 -11.95
CA ALA A 104 -16.27 14.33 -12.60
C ALA A 104 -17.60 13.69 -12.18
N LEU A 105 -18.31 14.24 -11.18
CA LEU A 105 -19.68 13.88 -10.85
C LEU A 105 -20.68 14.20 -11.98
N LEU A 106 -20.33 15.09 -12.89
CA LEU A 106 -21.09 15.39 -14.08
C LEU A 106 -20.50 14.63 -15.28
N PRO A 107 -21.32 13.94 -16.11
CA PRO A 107 -20.82 13.14 -17.24
C PRO A 107 -19.95 13.92 -18.22
N ALA A 108 -20.22 15.22 -18.41
CA ALA A 108 -19.42 16.12 -19.27
C ALA A 108 -17.96 16.29 -18.78
N PHE A 109 -17.67 16.01 -17.52
CA PHE A 109 -16.35 16.16 -16.91
C PHE A 109 -15.74 14.84 -16.43
N ALA A 110 -16.21 13.69 -16.97
CA ALA A 110 -15.73 12.37 -16.58
C ALA A 110 -14.18 12.24 -16.65
N ASN A 111 -13.54 12.94 -17.58
CA ASN A 111 -12.09 12.97 -17.70
C ASN A 111 -11.38 13.56 -16.46
N ALA A 112 -12.06 14.37 -15.64
CA ALA A 112 -11.49 14.90 -14.40
C ALA A 112 -11.27 13.82 -13.33
N ALA A 113 -11.84 12.62 -13.51
CA ALA A 113 -11.56 11.45 -12.66
C ALA A 113 -10.18 10.83 -12.93
N TRP A 114 -9.46 11.30 -13.95
CA TRP A 114 -8.19 10.73 -14.39
C TRP A 114 -7.04 11.73 -14.30
N LEU A 115 -5.90 11.29 -13.81
CA LEU A 115 -4.64 12.05 -13.89
C LEU A 115 -4.02 11.94 -15.30
N GLY A 116 -4.28 10.82 -15.96
CA GLY A 116 -3.89 10.58 -17.34
C GLY A 116 -4.66 9.37 -17.86
N ILE A 117 -5.03 9.44 -19.15
CA ILE A 117 -5.63 8.34 -19.90
C ILE A 117 -4.68 8.02 -21.03
N MET A 118 -4.19 6.79 -21.06
CA MET A 118 -3.22 6.31 -22.06
C MET A 118 -3.65 4.93 -22.58
N PRO A 119 -3.23 4.54 -23.79
CA PRO A 119 -3.44 3.19 -24.26
C PRO A 119 -2.84 2.15 -23.30
N GLU A 120 -3.60 1.12 -22.96
CA GLU A 120 -3.17 0.03 -22.09
C GLU A 120 -2.44 -1.03 -22.91
N PHE A 121 -1.11 -0.92 -22.96
CA PHE A 121 -0.25 -1.87 -23.71
C PHE A 121 0.62 -2.73 -22.78
N ASN A 122 0.66 -2.41 -21.47
CA ASN A 122 1.49 -3.14 -20.52
C ASN A 122 0.61 -4.11 -19.71
N PRO A 123 0.83 -5.44 -19.81
CA PRO A 123 0.01 -6.41 -19.08
C PRO A 123 0.26 -6.43 -17.56
N PHE A 124 1.34 -5.78 -17.09
CA PHE A 124 1.76 -5.85 -15.67
C PHE A 124 1.42 -4.59 -14.87
N LYS A 125 1.09 -3.48 -15.53
CA LYS A 125 0.68 -2.25 -14.85
C LYS A 125 -0.26 -1.44 -15.73
N TYR A 126 -1.16 -0.69 -15.10
CA TYR A 126 -1.98 0.28 -15.80
C TYR A 126 -1.15 1.47 -16.28
N ASN A 127 -1.41 1.92 -17.50
CA ASN A 127 -0.86 3.16 -18.05
C ASN A 127 -1.74 4.37 -17.69
N SER A 128 -3.06 4.15 -17.64
CA SER A 128 -4.02 5.15 -17.18
C SER A 128 -4.10 5.14 -15.65
N PHE A 129 -4.15 6.34 -15.05
CA PHE A 129 -4.14 6.46 -13.60
C PHE A 129 -5.31 7.30 -13.08
N PRO A 130 -6.28 6.69 -12.38
CA PRO A 130 -7.38 7.42 -11.77
C PRO A 130 -6.93 8.33 -10.63
N VAL A 131 -7.52 9.51 -10.52
CA VAL A 131 -7.31 10.46 -9.41
C VAL A 131 -7.56 9.79 -8.06
N ASN A 132 -8.61 8.96 -7.97
CA ASN A 132 -8.91 8.24 -6.73
C ASN A 132 -7.78 7.28 -6.32
N GLY A 133 -7.12 6.61 -7.26
CA GLY A 133 -5.97 5.76 -6.95
C GLY A 133 -4.87 6.53 -6.20
N ALA A 134 -4.50 7.72 -6.70
CA ALA A 134 -3.54 8.61 -6.04
C ALA A 134 -4.03 9.07 -4.66
N ARG A 135 -5.31 9.46 -4.56
CA ARG A 135 -5.92 9.89 -3.30
C ARG A 135 -5.90 8.78 -2.25
N GLN A 136 -6.22 7.55 -2.63
CA GLN A 136 -6.23 6.43 -1.69
C GLN A 136 -4.82 6.06 -1.24
N SER A 137 -3.84 6.06 -2.14
CA SER A 137 -2.43 5.87 -1.77
C SER A 137 -1.94 6.95 -0.82
N TYR A 138 -2.31 8.22 -1.03
CA TYR A 138 -2.00 9.31 -0.10
C TYR A 138 -2.63 9.08 1.29
N ARG A 139 -3.92 8.67 1.34
CA ARG A 139 -4.61 8.39 2.61
C ARG A 139 -3.95 7.25 3.37
N LEU A 140 -3.58 6.17 2.68
CA LEU A 140 -2.85 5.04 3.26
C LEU A 140 -1.52 5.50 3.85
N THR A 141 -0.72 6.25 3.08
CA THR A 141 0.57 6.79 3.55
C THR A 141 0.41 7.69 4.77
N HIS A 142 -0.61 8.56 4.77
CA HIS A 142 -0.90 9.42 5.91
C HIS A 142 -1.29 8.62 7.16
N ALA A 143 -2.09 7.57 7.01
CA ALA A 143 -2.45 6.66 8.11
C ALA A 143 -1.22 5.94 8.68
N ILE A 144 -0.31 5.46 7.81
CA ILE A 144 0.96 4.87 8.23
C ILE A 144 1.78 5.86 9.07
N GLN A 145 2.00 7.07 8.56
CA GLN A 145 2.80 8.08 9.24
C GLN A 145 2.21 8.52 10.58
N GLN A 146 0.88 8.58 10.70
CA GLN A 146 0.23 8.84 11.99
C GLN A 146 0.50 7.70 12.99
N GLN A 147 0.33 6.46 12.56
CA GLN A 147 0.52 5.28 13.40
C GLN A 147 1.98 5.11 13.83
N VAL A 148 2.94 5.34 12.92
CA VAL A 148 4.38 5.34 13.25
C VAL A 148 4.68 6.35 14.35
N ARG A 149 4.18 7.60 14.24
CA ARG A 149 4.39 8.62 15.28
C ARG A 149 3.78 8.22 16.62
N GLN A 150 2.59 7.62 16.62
CA GLN A 150 1.94 7.15 17.85
C GLN A 150 2.74 6.03 18.52
N LEU A 151 3.15 5.03 17.75
CA LEU A 151 3.95 3.90 18.24
C LEU A 151 5.37 4.31 18.66
N ALA A 152 5.97 5.29 17.98
CA ALA A 152 7.24 5.87 18.40
C ALA A 152 7.12 6.57 19.76
N THR A 153 6.04 7.32 19.97
CA THR A 153 5.80 8.03 21.25
C THR A 153 5.55 7.05 22.41
N SER A 154 4.87 5.93 22.16
CA SER A 154 4.63 4.88 23.17
C SER A 154 5.83 3.95 23.37
N GLY A 155 6.86 4.02 22.51
CA GLY A 155 8.00 3.09 22.52
C GLY A 155 7.70 1.71 21.90
N GLU A 156 6.47 1.46 21.49
CA GLU A 156 6.07 0.17 20.89
C GLU A 156 6.69 -0.07 19.51
N LEU A 157 7.12 0.98 18.82
CA LEU A 157 7.75 0.86 17.50
C LEU A 157 9.06 0.04 17.54
N ALA A 158 9.72 -0.06 18.69
CA ALA A 158 10.91 -0.89 18.86
C ALA A 158 10.67 -2.39 18.57
N ALA A 159 9.42 -2.84 18.64
CA ALA A 159 9.03 -4.20 18.31
C ALA A 159 8.57 -4.38 16.84
N PHE A 160 8.74 -3.36 16.01
CA PHE A 160 8.46 -3.45 14.58
C PHE A 160 9.43 -4.42 13.89
N PRO A 161 8.96 -5.27 12.97
CA PRO A 161 9.81 -6.28 12.34
C PRO A 161 10.93 -5.65 11.51
N PRO A 162 12.13 -6.28 11.45
CA PRO A 162 13.21 -5.82 10.59
C PRO A 162 12.76 -5.68 9.14
N ALA A 163 13.14 -4.57 8.50
CA ALA A 163 12.78 -4.27 7.12
C ALA A 163 14.03 -4.09 6.25
N LEU A 164 14.08 -4.81 5.13
CA LEU A 164 15.05 -4.58 4.06
C LEU A 164 14.38 -3.75 2.97
N THR A 165 14.92 -2.57 2.69
CA THR A 165 14.33 -1.66 1.72
C THR A 165 15.26 -1.44 0.53
N PHE A 166 14.71 -1.62 -0.67
CA PHE A 166 15.35 -1.26 -1.93
C PHE A 166 14.69 0.00 -2.50
N GLN A 167 15.44 1.09 -2.60
CA GLN A 167 14.95 2.37 -3.10
C GLN A 167 15.88 2.94 -4.14
N SER A 168 15.34 3.38 -5.27
CA SER A 168 16.09 4.15 -6.24
C SER A 168 16.27 5.58 -5.75
N VAL A 169 17.49 6.09 -5.79
CA VAL A 169 17.80 7.50 -5.48
C VAL A 169 17.20 8.47 -6.52
N MET A 170 16.85 7.97 -7.70
CA MET A 170 16.25 8.72 -8.80
C MET A 170 14.73 8.48 -8.90
N ASP A 171 14.09 8.02 -7.84
CA ASP A 171 12.64 7.82 -7.81
C ASP A 171 11.93 9.17 -7.63
N TYR A 172 11.24 9.62 -8.68
CA TYR A 172 10.46 10.85 -8.65
C TYR A 172 9.04 10.67 -8.10
N THR A 173 8.62 9.44 -7.85
CA THR A 173 7.26 9.10 -7.42
C THR A 173 7.18 8.98 -5.90
N VAL A 174 8.22 8.40 -5.29
CA VAL A 174 8.30 8.15 -3.85
C VAL A 174 9.44 8.98 -3.26
N SER A 175 9.18 9.64 -2.13
CA SER A 175 10.19 10.43 -1.45
C SER A 175 11.21 9.53 -0.75
N THR A 176 12.42 9.43 -1.29
CA THR A 176 13.54 8.72 -0.66
C THR A 176 13.83 9.26 0.74
N ARG A 177 13.66 10.58 0.95
CA ARG A 177 13.86 11.23 2.25
C ARG A 177 12.90 10.70 3.32
N SER A 178 11.64 10.40 2.97
CA SER A 178 10.66 9.86 3.92
C SER A 178 10.98 8.41 4.33
N ILE A 179 11.72 7.67 3.50
CA ILE A 179 12.13 6.29 3.81
C ILE A 179 13.32 6.26 4.77
N ILE A 180 14.17 7.29 4.74
CA ILE A 180 15.40 7.35 5.55
C ILE A 180 15.13 8.03 6.91
N ALA A 181 14.13 8.93 6.98
CA ALA A 181 13.87 9.78 8.15
C ALA A 181 12.84 9.21 9.14
N ASP A 182 12.10 8.19 8.72
CA ASP A 182 11.10 7.47 9.51
C ASP A 182 11.64 6.08 9.90
#